data_f1572e8b6d91a6c98d4720557a2b0730
#
_entry.id   f1572e8b6d91a6c98d4720557a2b0730
#
_cell.length_a   1.000
_cell.length_b   1.000
_cell.length_c   1.000
_cell.angle_alpha   90.00
_cell.angle_beta   90.00
_cell.angle_gamma   90.00
#
_symmetry.space_group_name_H-M   'P 1'
#
loop_
_entity.id
_entity.type
_entity.pdbx_description
1 polymer ?
#
loop_
_entity_poly.entity_id
_entity_poly.type
_entity_poly.pdbx_seq_one_letter_code
_entity_poly.pdbx_strand_id
1 'polypeptide(L)'
;MQDIRNIAIIAHVDHGKTTLVDKMMMAGNLFRDGKDLSGQVLDNNDLERERGITILSKNVSINWKGTKINIIDTPGHSDFGGEVERVLNMAYGCLLLVDAFEGPMPQTRFVLQKALQIGLKPIVVVNKVDKPNCRPEEVYEMVFDLMFSLNATEDQLDFPVVYGSAKNGWLSEDFNKPTDNIDYLLDKIVEVIPAPKVLEGTPQMLITSLDYSNYTGRIAVGRVHRGTLKDGMNVTIAHRDGTMEKTKIKELDTFEGMGHSKAEEVKSGDICAVIGLENFEIGDTICDFENPEPLPPIAIDEPTMSMLFTINDSPFFGREGKFVTSRHISDRLKKELEKNLALRVTPFEDSTDKWIVSGRGVLHLSVLIETMRREGYELQVGQPQVIYKEIDGVKCEPIEELTINVPEEFSSKMIDMVTRRKGEMTSMQNLGDRVDIEFDIPSRGIIGLRTNVLTASQGEAIMAHRYKEYQPFKGEITRRMNGSMIAMETGTAYAYSIDKLQDRGSFFIDPGEEVYAGEVVGEHVHDNDLVVNVTKAKQLTNTRASGSDDKARIVPRTVLSLEEALEYIKEDELVEVTPKSMRMRKIVLDHLERKRANKG
;
A
#
# COMPACT_ATOMS: atom_id res chain seq x y z
N MET A 1 -26.30 22.92 17.98
CA MET A 1 -25.00 22.54 17.42
C MET A 1 -25.15 21.08 17.02
N GLN A 2 -24.82 20.68 15.81
CA GLN A 2 -24.92 19.27 15.39
C GLN A 2 -23.91 18.46 16.21
N ASP A 3 -24.35 17.36 16.80
CA ASP A 3 -23.45 16.43 17.49
C ASP A 3 -22.63 15.64 16.46
N ILE A 4 -21.32 15.48 16.69
CA ILE A 4 -20.39 14.91 15.71
C ILE A 4 -19.58 13.78 16.37
N ARG A 5 -19.31 12.71 15.62
CA ARG A 5 -18.35 11.67 15.95
C ARG A 5 -17.41 11.44 14.78
N ASN A 6 -16.10 11.48 15.03
CA ASN A 6 -15.09 11.20 14.02
C ASN A 6 -14.43 9.87 14.36
N ILE A 7 -14.58 8.87 13.50
CA ILE A 7 -14.08 7.52 13.70
C ILE A 7 -13.20 7.08 12.54
N ALA A 8 -12.12 6.37 12.86
CA ALA A 8 -11.29 5.67 11.88
C ALA A 8 -11.63 4.18 11.85
N ILE A 9 -11.63 3.53 10.69
CA ILE A 9 -11.84 2.10 10.59
C ILE A 9 -10.52 1.40 10.33
N ILE A 10 -10.16 0.48 11.21
CA ILE A 10 -8.97 -0.35 11.15
C ILE A 10 -9.39 -1.80 10.91
N ALA A 11 -8.92 -2.40 9.85
CA ALA A 11 -9.22 -3.78 9.51
C ALA A 11 -8.09 -4.43 8.72
N HIS A 12 -7.96 -5.75 8.86
CA HIS A 12 -7.16 -6.54 7.93
C HIS A 12 -7.91 -6.69 6.59
N VAL A 13 -7.15 -7.01 5.54
CA VAL A 13 -7.70 -7.41 4.23
C VAL A 13 -8.72 -8.54 4.45
N ASP A 14 -9.82 -8.50 3.74
CA ASP A 14 -10.92 -9.48 3.81
C ASP A 14 -11.66 -9.60 5.15
N HIS A 15 -11.34 -8.83 6.20
CA HIS A 15 -12.13 -8.83 7.45
C HIS A 15 -13.53 -8.21 7.30
N GLY A 16 -13.83 -7.59 6.14
CA GLY A 16 -15.16 -7.09 5.79
C GLY A 16 -15.36 -5.60 6.01
N LYS A 17 -14.28 -4.81 5.98
CA LYS A 17 -14.29 -3.35 6.15
C LYS A 17 -15.27 -2.66 5.19
N THR A 18 -15.12 -2.86 3.88
CA THR A 18 -15.98 -2.26 2.86
C THR A 18 -17.44 -2.64 3.06
N THR A 19 -17.70 -3.93 3.34
CA THR A 19 -19.07 -4.42 3.61
C THR A 19 -19.70 -3.74 4.84
N LEU A 20 -18.91 -3.53 5.90
CA LEU A 20 -19.40 -2.86 7.10
C LEU A 20 -19.74 -1.40 6.81
N VAL A 21 -18.85 -0.66 6.12
CA VAL A 21 -19.09 0.75 5.78
C VAL A 21 -20.29 0.90 4.86
N ASP A 22 -20.45 0.02 3.87
CA ASP A 22 -21.64 0.02 3.01
C ASP A 22 -22.93 -0.16 3.83
N LYS A 23 -22.93 -1.05 4.83
CA LYS A 23 -24.08 -1.22 5.73
C LYS A 23 -24.33 0.00 6.63
N MET A 24 -23.26 0.65 7.11
CA MET A 24 -23.38 1.88 7.88
C MET A 24 -23.98 3.02 7.04
N MET A 25 -23.58 3.15 5.77
CA MET A 25 -24.16 4.12 4.83
C MET A 25 -25.65 3.84 4.55
N MET A 26 -26.02 2.56 4.41
CA MET A 26 -27.42 2.17 4.24
C MET A 26 -28.26 2.53 5.47
N ALA A 27 -27.77 2.26 6.67
CA ALA A 27 -28.44 2.57 7.93
C ALA A 27 -28.62 4.09 8.14
N GLY A 28 -27.67 4.89 7.65
CA GLY A 28 -27.74 6.37 7.67
C GLY A 28 -28.73 7.00 6.67
N ASN A 29 -29.56 6.20 5.99
CA ASN A 29 -30.58 6.66 5.00
C ASN A 29 -30.02 7.48 3.81
N LEU A 30 -28.77 7.28 3.43
CA LEU A 30 -28.15 8.01 2.32
C LEU A 30 -28.66 7.56 0.94
N PHE A 31 -29.33 6.40 0.86
CA PHE A 31 -29.83 5.81 -0.38
C PHE A 31 -31.37 5.78 -0.40
N ARG A 32 -32.00 6.95 -0.61
CA ARG A 32 -33.47 7.05 -0.74
C ARG A 32 -34.03 6.60 -2.10
N ASP A 33 -33.21 6.54 -3.13
CA ASP A 33 -33.65 6.19 -4.48
C ASP A 33 -32.97 4.89 -4.91
N GLY A 34 -33.66 3.77 -4.77
CA GLY A 34 -33.42 2.39 -5.24
C GLY A 34 -32.43 2.12 -6.40
N LYS A 35 -31.30 2.79 -6.45
CA LYS A 35 -30.18 2.41 -7.31
C LYS A 35 -29.50 1.21 -6.70
N ASP A 36 -29.63 0.09 -7.36
CA ASP A 36 -28.91 -1.14 -7.06
C ASP A 36 -27.42 -0.88 -6.84
N LEU A 37 -26.98 -0.97 -5.59
CA LEU A 37 -25.57 -1.02 -5.23
C LEU A 37 -25.07 -2.45 -5.44
N SER A 38 -24.96 -2.88 -6.68
CA SER A 38 -24.25 -4.10 -7.06
C SER A 38 -22.75 -3.83 -7.18
N GLY A 39 -22.11 -3.41 -6.08
CA GLY A 39 -20.66 -3.19 -6.08
C GLY A 39 -20.17 -2.52 -4.80
N GLN A 40 -18.99 -2.85 -4.38
CA GLN A 40 -18.29 -2.24 -3.25
C GLN A 40 -18.13 -0.74 -3.52
N VAL A 41 -18.89 0.08 -2.81
CA VAL A 41 -19.02 1.52 -3.08
C VAL A 41 -17.75 2.29 -2.72
N LEU A 42 -17.01 1.82 -1.71
CA LEU A 42 -15.76 2.45 -1.27
C LEU A 42 -14.57 2.16 -2.19
N ASP A 43 -14.48 0.97 -2.77
CA ASP A 43 -13.31 0.57 -3.56
C ASP A 43 -13.49 0.98 -5.03
N ASN A 44 -13.47 2.30 -5.29
CA ASN A 44 -13.60 2.85 -6.65
C ASN A 44 -12.32 2.74 -7.49
N ASN A 45 -11.19 2.39 -6.88
CA ASN A 45 -9.92 2.19 -7.57
C ASN A 45 -9.77 0.71 -7.95
N ASP A 46 -9.55 0.44 -9.24
CA ASP A 46 -9.36 -0.93 -9.73
C ASP A 46 -8.18 -1.64 -9.06
N LEU A 47 -7.10 -0.90 -8.72
CA LEU A 47 -5.95 -1.45 -7.99
C LEU A 47 -6.30 -1.86 -6.55
N GLU A 48 -7.14 -1.11 -5.86
CA GLU A 48 -7.62 -1.47 -4.51
C GLU A 48 -8.43 -2.76 -4.56
N ARG A 49 -9.35 -2.88 -5.56
CA ARG A 49 -10.18 -4.08 -5.76
C ARG A 49 -9.35 -5.31 -6.13
N GLU A 50 -8.41 -5.18 -7.05
CA GLU A 50 -7.56 -6.30 -7.49
C GLU A 50 -6.64 -6.80 -6.39
N ARG A 51 -6.15 -5.90 -5.53
CA ARG A 51 -5.22 -6.23 -4.44
C ARG A 51 -5.90 -6.51 -3.11
N GLY A 52 -7.18 -6.18 -3.00
CA GLY A 52 -7.96 -6.30 -1.76
C GLY A 52 -7.48 -5.37 -0.64
N ILE A 53 -6.75 -4.29 -0.94
CA ILE A 53 -6.20 -3.36 0.06
C ILE A 53 -6.69 -1.94 -0.19
N THR A 54 -6.91 -1.18 0.87
CA THR A 54 -7.10 0.27 0.78
C THR A 54 -5.75 0.95 0.57
N ILE A 55 -5.63 1.74 -0.48
CA ILE A 55 -4.42 2.50 -0.82
C ILE A 55 -4.57 3.95 -0.39
N LEU A 56 -5.72 4.55 -0.71
CA LEU A 56 -6.05 5.94 -0.38
C LEU A 56 -7.14 6.00 0.67
N SER A 57 -6.95 6.86 1.67
CA SER A 57 -7.99 7.13 2.66
C SER A 57 -9.19 7.83 2.02
N LYS A 58 -10.39 7.50 2.49
CA LYS A 58 -11.64 8.12 2.06
C LYS A 58 -12.44 8.58 3.26
N ASN A 59 -13.13 9.70 3.10
CA ASN A 59 -14.01 10.21 4.12
C ASN A 59 -15.46 10.00 3.70
N VAL A 60 -16.24 9.42 4.61
CA VAL A 60 -17.67 9.21 4.46
C VAL A 60 -18.37 9.80 5.65
N SER A 61 -19.55 10.36 5.47
CA SER A 61 -20.34 10.91 6.59
C SER A 61 -21.77 10.39 6.54
N ILE A 62 -22.27 9.94 7.67
CA ILE A 62 -23.66 9.49 7.86
C ILE A 62 -24.33 10.29 8.97
N ASN A 63 -25.66 10.35 8.95
CA ASN A 63 -26.45 10.94 10.04
C ASN A 63 -27.20 9.83 10.78
N TRP A 64 -26.92 9.69 12.07
CA TRP A 64 -27.56 8.72 12.92
C TRP A 64 -28.25 9.38 14.10
N LYS A 65 -29.58 9.33 14.14
CA LYS A 65 -30.41 9.90 15.22
C LYS A 65 -30.06 11.35 15.56
N GLY A 66 -29.66 12.14 14.56
CA GLY A 66 -29.28 13.55 14.72
C GLY A 66 -27.79 13.81 14.99
N THR A 67 -27.00 12.77 15.21
CA THR A 67 -25.55 12.84 15.31
C THR A 67 -24.91 12.58 13.94
N LYS A 68 -23.98 13.45 13.54
CA LYS A 68 -23.14 13.25 12.34
C LYS A 68 -21.97 12.35 12.69
N ILE A 69 -21.85 11.24 11.99
CA ILE A 69 -20.71 10.31 12.14
C ILE A 69 -19.84 10.41 10.89
N ASN A 70 -18.65 10.97 11.05
CA ASN A 70 -17.63 10.99 10.02
C ASN A 70 -16.80 9.71 10.13
N ILE A 71 -16.74 8.94 9.06
CA ILE A 71 -16.05 7.67 8.94
C ILE A 71 -14.83 7.89 8.07
N ILE A 72 -13.64 7.63 8.60
CA ILE A 72 -12.37 7.78 7.93
C ILE A 72 -11.87 6.38 7.59
N ASP A 73 -11.83 6.04 6.31
CA ASP A 73 -11.27 4.78 5.85
C ASP A 73 -9.75 4.86 5.85
N THR A 74 -9.07 3.93 6.53
CA THR A 74 -7.62 3.95 6.69
C THR A 74 -6.93 2.84 5.89
N PRO A 75 -5.79 3.12 5.21
CA PRO A 75 -4.97 2.08 4.65
C PRO A 75 -4.48 1.10 5.72
N GLY A 76 -4.45 -0.19 5.38
CA GLY A 76 -4.02 -1.24 6.32
C GLY A 76 -2.53 -1.58 6.25
N HIS A 77 -1.84 -1.21 5.17
CA HIS A 77 -0.46 -1.62 4.92
C HIS A 77 0.56 -0.58 5.42
N SER A 78 1.66 -1.05 6.03
CA SER A 78 2.72 -0.21 6.60
C SER A 78 3.40 0.72 5.60
N ASP A 79 3.47 0.35 4.32
CA ASP A 79 4.03 1.19 3.25
C ASP A 79 3.26 2.51 3.05
N PHE A 80 1.99 2.56 3.51
CA PHE A 80 1.15 3.75 3.52
C PHE A 80 1.06 4.42 4.90
N GLY A 81 1.97 4.09 5.81
CA GLY A 81 1.97 4.56 7.20
C GLY A 81 1.91 6.09 7.35
N GLY A 82 2.53 6.86 6.44
CA GLY A 82 2.43 8.32 6.45
C GLY A 82 1.02 8.84 6.19
N GLU A 83 0.22 8.12 5.42
CA GLU A 83 -1.19 8.46 5.22
C GLU A 83 -2.02 8.07 6.44
N VAL A 84 -1.76 6.89 7.00
CA VAL A 84 -2.41 6.42 8.23
C VAL A 84 -2.25 7.43 9.36
N GLU A 85 -1.03 7.88 9.65
CA GLU A 85 -0.75 8.83 10.72
C GLU A 85 -1.52 10.16 10.55
N ARG A 86 -1.60 10.65 9.31
CA ARG A 86 -2.32 11.90 9.01
C ARG A 86 -3.82 11.77 9.23
N VAL A 87 -4.42 10.71 8.69
CA VAL A 87 -5.88 10.56 8.74
C VAL A 87 -6.38 10.17 10.13
N LEU A 88 -5.60 9.39 10.89
CA LEU A 88 -5.93 9.07 12.28
C LEU A 88 -6.01 10.32 13.16
N ASN A 89 -5.22 11.37 12.88
CA ASN A 89 -5.30 12.64 13.61
C ASN A 89 -6.63 13.39 13.44
N MET A 90 -7.46 13.02 12.47
CA MET A 90 -8.81 13.58 12.33
C MET A 90 -9.84 12.89 13.24
N ALA A 91 -9.57 11.66 13.69
CA ALA A 91 -10.47 10.84 14.49
C ALA A 91 -10.37 11.09 15.99
N TYR A 92 -11.38 10.65 16.73
CA TYR A 92 -11.43 10.60 18.20
C TYR A 92 -11.62 9.18 18.72
N GLY A 93 -11.98 8.26 17.83
CA GLY A 93 -12.06 6.84 18.14
C GLY A 93 -11.78 6.00 16.91
N CYS A 94 -11.63 4.69 17.12
CA CYS A 94 -11.42 3.76 16.03
C CYS A 94 -12.30 2.52 16.19
N LEU A 95 -12.76 2.00 15.05
CA LEU A 95 -13.38 0.68 14.95
C LEU A 95 -12.31 -0.32 14.53
N LEU A 96 -11.98 -1.26 15.41
CA LEU A 96 -11.13 -2.38 15.08
C LEU A 96 -11.99 -3.56 14.61
N LEU A 97 -11.98 -3.84 13.32
CA LEU A 97 -12.74 -4.93 12.72
C LEU A 97 -11.88 -6.19 12.61
N VAL A 98 -12.34 -7.27 13.22
CA VAL A 98 -11.62 -8.54 13.30
C VAL A 98 -12.53 -9.68 12.83
N ASP A 99 -11.99 -10.62 12.06
CA ASP A 99 -12.71 -11.84 11.65
C ASP A 99 -12.82 -12.78 12.85
N ALA A 100 -14.02 -13.31 13.12
CA ALA A 100 -14.31 -14.19 14.24
C ALA A 100 -13.57 -15.56 14.19
N PHE A 101 -13.00 -15.92 13.06
CA PHE A 101 -12.20 -17.14 12.89
C PHE A 101 -10.70 -16.85 12.93
N GLU A 102 -10.23 -15.85 12.17
CA GLU A 102 -8.81 -15.53 12.00
C GLU A 102 -8.22 -14.79 13.20
N GLY A 103 -9.04 -13.95 13.85
CA GLY A 103 -8.55 -13.08 14.92
C GLY A 103 -7.80 -11.84 14.42
N PRO A 104 -7.09 -11.12 15.31
CA PRO A 104 -6.30 -9.94 14.94
C PRO A 104 -5.06 -10.38 14.16
N MET A 105 -4.88 -9.78 12.97
CA MET A 105 -3.80 -10.09 12.05
C MET A 105 -2.60 -9.14 12.21
N PRO A 106 -1.36 -9.57 11.90
CA PRO A 106 -0.16 -8.76 12.08
C PRO A 106 -0.19 -7.39 11.40
N GLN A 107 -0.85 -7.26 10.24
CA GLN A 107 -0.94 -5.98 9.51
C GLN A 107 -1.74 -4.92 10.27
N THR A 108 -2.79 -5.31 11.00
CA THR A 108 -3.60 -4.39 11.79
C THR A 108 -2.87 -3.84 13.01
N ARG A 109 -1.84 -4.55 13.48
CA ARG A 109 -1.03 -4.17 14.65
C ARG A 109 -0.41 -2.78 14.51
N PHE A 110 0.14 -2.46 13.34
CA PHE A 110 0.74 -1.15 13.08
C PHE A 110 -0.28 0.00 13.19
N VAL A 111 -1.40 -0.12 12.48
CA VAL A 111 -2.44 0.93 12.47
C VAL A 111 -3.07 1.09 13.84
N LEU A 112 -3.36 -0.02 14.52
CA LEU A 112 -3.89 -0.03 15.88
C LEU A 112 -2.91 0.61 16.86
N GLN A 113 -1.63 0.30 16.80
CA GLN A 113 -0.62 0.91 17.66
C GLN A 113 -0.59 2.44 17.49
N LYS A 114 -0.61 2.93 16.26
CA LYS A 114 -0.65 4.39 16.00
C LYS A 114 -1.93 5.02 16.54
N ALA A 115 -3.07 4.36 16.37
CA ALA A 115 -4.36 4.82 16.91
C ALA A 115 -4.32 4.92 18.45
N LEU A 116 -3.79 3.91 19.13
CA LEU A 116 -3.65 3.89 20.59
C LEU A 116 -2.68 4.96 21.10
N GLN A 117 -1.53 5.15 20.41
CA GLN A 117 -0.52 6.16 20.77
C GLN A 117 -1.07 7.60 20.73
N ILE A 118 -1.93 7.92 19.78
CA ILE A 118 -2.58 9.25 19.69
C ILE A 118 -3.84 9.37 20.57
N GLY A 119 -4.15 8.34 21.35
CA GLY A 119 -5.23 8.35 22.34
C GLY A 119 -6.63 8.11 21.79
N LEU A 120 -6.77 7.44 20.62
CA LEU A 120 -8.08 7.09 20.10
C LEU A 120 -8.76 6.04 21.00
N LYS A 121 -10.08 6.20 21.18
CA LYS A 121 -10.91 5.25 21.93
C LYS A 121 -11.34 4.11 21.01
N PRO A 122 -10.99 2.84 21.30
CA PRO A 122 -11.31 1.70 20.43
C PRO A 122 -12.72 1.15 20.70
N ILE A 123 -13.39 0.71 19.64
CA ILE A 123 -14.54 -0.20 19.65
C ILE A 123 -14.13 -1.41 18.80
N VAL A 124 -14.28 -2.61 19.33
CA VAL A 124 -13.93 -3.85 18.62
C VAL A 124 -15.18 -4.41 17.96
N VAL A 125 -15.08 -4.77 16.68
CA VAL A 125 -16.16 -5.42 15.93
C VAL A 125 -15.68 -6.80 15.51
N VAL A 126 -16.19 -7.84 16.16
CA VAL A 126 -15.93 -9.25 15.81
C VAL A 126 -16.93 -9.67 14.73
N ASN A 127 -16.46 -9.66 13.49
CA ASN A 127 -17.27 -9.89 12.29
C ASN A 127 -17.21 -11.35 11.82
N LYS A 128 -18.17 -11.74 10.99
CA LYS A 128 -18.29 -13.07 10.39
C LYS A 128 -18.57 -14.19 11.39
N VAL A 129 -19.30 -13.90 12.44
CA VAL A 129 -19.74 -14.93 13.42
C VAL A 129 -20.72 -15.93 12.81
N ASP A 130 -21.18 -15.70 11.57
CA ASP A 130 -21.99 -16.63 10.78
C ASP A 130 -21.18 -17.79 10.17
N LYS A 131 -19.84 -17.75 10.24
CA LYS A 131 -18.99 -18.86 9.80
C LYS A 131 -19.07 -20.05 10.77
N PRO A 132 -19.10 -21.31 10.27
CA PRO A 132 -19.29 -22.48 11.11
C PRO A 132 -18.16 -22.75 12.12
N ASN A 133 -16.97 -22.23 11.89
CA ASN A 133 -15.78 -22.43 12.74
C ASN A 133 -15.39 -21.14 13.46
N CYS A 134 -16.31 -20.20 13.66
CA CYS A 134 -16.02 -18.98 14.40
C CYS A 134 -15.74 -19.27 15.89
N ARG A 135 -14.83 -18.47 16.48
CA ARG A 135 -14.41 -18.54 17.87
C ARG A 135 -14.38 -17.14 18.52
N PRO A 136 -15.54 -16.49 18.63
CA PRO A 136 -15.59 -15.07 19.00
C PRO A 136 -15.05 -14.77 20.40
N GLU A 137 -15.19 -15.68 21.36
CA GLU A 137 -14.64 -15.54 22.72
C GLU A 137 -13.11 -15.58 22.73
N GLU A 138 -12.50 -16.52 22.00
CA GLU A 138 -11.04 -16.59 21.86
C GLU A 138 -10.49 -15.36 21.12
N VAL A 139 -11.20 -14.89 20.09
CA VAL A 139 -10.81 -13.68 19.35
C VAL A 139 -10.86 -12.45 20.26
N TYR A 140 -11.81 -12.36 21.19
CA TYR A 140 -11.82 -11.32 22.20
C TYR A 140 -10.54 -11.31 23.05
N GLU A 141 -10.15 -12.47 23.58
CA GLU A 141 -8.92 -12.62 24.36
C GLU A 141 -7.68 -12.23 23.53
N MET A 142 -7.60 -12.70 22.29
CA MET A 142 -6.49 -12.34 21.38
C MET A 142 -6.40 -10.82 21.13
N VAL A 143 -7.52 -10.14 20.99
CA VAL A 143 -7.56 -8.68 20.81
C VAL A 143 -7.13 -7.96 22.09
N PHE A 144 -7.57 -8.45 23.24
CA PHE A 144 -7.17 -7.92 24.54
C PHE A 144 -5.65 -8.03 24.75
N ASP A 145 -5.08 -9.20 24.50
CA ASP A 145 -3.64 -9.46 24.58
C ASP A 145 -2.85 -8.57 23.60
N LEU A 146 -3.36 -8.40 22.38
CA LEU A 146 -2.76 -7.51 21.39
C LEU A 146 -2.73 -6.06 21.91
N MET A 147 -3.85 -5.52 22.40
CA MET A 147 -3.91 -4.16 22.91
C MET A 147 -3.00 -3.97 24.13
N PHE A 148 -2.95 -4.95 25.02
CA PHE A 148 -2.05 -4.98 26.16
C PHE A 148 -0.58 -4.95 25.72
N SER A 149 -0.20 -5.76 24.73
CA SER A 149 1.16 -5.78 24.16
C SER A 149 1.56 -4.47 23.46
N LEU A 150 0.58 -3.70 23.02
CA LEU A 150 0.77 -2.38 22.39
C LEU A 150 0.76 -1.23 23.42
N ASN A 151 0.80 -1.53 24.73
CA ASN A 151 0.77 -0.56 25.82
C ASN A 151 -0.48 0.34 25.79
N ALA A 152 -1.65 -0.23 25.48
CA ALA A 152 -2.91 0.47 25.61
C ALA A 152 -3.13 0.93 27.06
N THR A 153 -3.73 2.10 27.23
CA THR A 153 -4.10 2.62 28.55
C THR A 153 -5.27 1.84 29.16
N GLU A 154 -5.47 1.93 30.47
CA GLU A 154 -6.62 1.27 31.15
C GLU A 154 -7.96 1.67 30.50
N ASP A 155 -8.12 2.96 30.12
CA ASP A 155 -9.32 3.48 29.45
C ASP A 155 -9.50 2.91 28.01
N GLN A 156 -8.41 2.50 27.36
CA GLN A 156 -8.43 1.86 26.06
C GLN A 156 -8.61 0.33 26.16
N LEU A 157 -8.20 -0.29 27.26
CA LEU A 157 -8.42 -1.71 27.53
C LEU A 157 -9.87 -2.02 27.95
N ASP A 158 -10.61 -1.01 28.44
CA ASP A 158 -12.06 -1.09 28.71
C ASP A 158 -12.86 -0.79 27.43
N PHE A 159 -12.58 -1.55 26.37
CA PHE A 159 -13.23 -1.37 25.07
C PHE A 159 -14.52 -2.20 24.96
N PRO A 160 -15.59 -1.62 24.39
CA PRO A 160 -16.79 -2.38 24.06
C PRO A 160 -16.55 -3.29 22.84
N VAL A 161 -17.19 -4.46 22.86
CA VAL A 161 -17.17 -5.41 21.74
C VAL A 161 -18.56 -5.53 21.13
N VAL A 162 -18.60 -5.57 19.82
CA VAL A 162 -19.80 -5.76 19.01
C VAL A 162 -19.60 -6.99 18.13
N TYR A 163 -20.54 -7.90 18.14
CA TYR A 163 -20.47 -9.16 17.40
C TYR A 163 -21.49 -9.19 16.27
N GLY A 164 -21.16 -9.84 15.16
CA GLY A 164 -22.15 -10.09 14.13
C GLY A 164 -21.61 -10.44 12.75
N SER A 165 -22.45 -10.24 11.75
CA SER A 165 -22.15 -10.45 10.35
C SER A 165 -22.50 -9.22 9.53
N ALA A 166 -21.51 -8.45 9.12
CA ALA A 166 -21.70 -7.30 8.24
C ALA A 166 -22.34 -7.74 6.91
N LYS A 167 -21.98 -8.91 6.38
CA LYS A 167 -22.57 -9.48 5.17
C LYS A 167 -24.09 -9.69 5.33
N ASN A 168 -24.51 -10.27 6.43
CA ASN A 168 -25.92 -10.53 6.71
C ASN A 168 -26.65 -9.29 7.27
N GLY A 169 -25.92 -8.21 7.59
CA GLY A 169 -26.46 -6.91 7.96
C GLY A 169 -26.95 -6.82 9.39
N TRP A 170 -26.36 -7.59 10.33
CA TRP A 170 -26.70 -7.51 11.75
C TRP A 170 -25.48 -7.44 12.65
N LEU A 171 -25.60 -6.69 13.73
CA LEU A 171 -24.60 -6.52 14.78
C LEU A 171 -25.28 -6.38 16.14
N SER A 172 -24.75 -7.06 17.17
CA SER A 172 -25.32 -7.07 18.52
C SER A 172 -24.25 -7.16 19.60
N GLU A 173 -24.67 -7.05 20.85
CA GLU A 173 -23.82 -7.24 22.03
C GLU A 173 -23.43 -8.72 22.24
N ASP A 174 -24.29 -9.65 21.82
CA ASP A 174 -24.15 -11.08 22.05
C ASP A 174 -24.21 -11.82 20.71
N PHE A 175 -23.16 -12.56 20.37
CA PHE A 175 -23.07 -13.28 19.09
C PHE A 175 -24.11 -14.41 18.97
N ASN A 176 -24.73 -14.85 20.09
CA ASN A 176 -25.81 -15.83 20.08
C ASN A 176 -27.19 -15.21 19.87
N LYS A 177 -27.28 -13.86 19.82
CA LYS A 177 -28.53 -13.12 19.66
C LYS A 177 -28.47 -12.21 18.44
N PRO A 178 -28.60 -12.78 17.21
CA PRO A 178 -28.61 -11.99 16.00
C PRO A 178 -29.79 -11.01 16.00
N THR A 179 -29.53 -9.80 15.48
CA THR A 179 -30.53 -8.76 15.25
C THR A 179 -30.86 -8.66 13.75
N ASP A 180 -31.77 -7.78 13.36
CA ASP A 180 -32.13 -7.57 11.97
C ASP A 180 -31.37 -6.38 11.31
N ASN A 181 -30.53 -5.68 12.09
CA ASN A 181 -29.85 -4.46 11.67
C ASN A 181 -28.52 -4.26 12.37
N ILE A 182 -27.83 -3.16 12.06
CA ILE A 182 -26.54 -2.76 12.66
C ILE A 182 -26.67 -1.61 13.66
N ASP A 183 -27.87 -1.27 14.07
CA ASP A 183 -28.19 -0.11 14.91
C ASP A 183 -27.39 -0.11 16.22
N TYR A 184 -27.16 -1.31 16.79
CA TYR A 184 -26.37 -1.46 18.01
C TYR A 184 -24.96 -0.88 17.87
N LEU A 185 -24.28 -1.10 16.73
CA LEU A 185 -22.95 -0.52 16.50
C LEU A 185 -23.02 1.00 16.41
N LEU A 186 -24.01 1.54 15.69
CA LEU A 186 -24.15 2.99 15.53
C LEU A 186 -24.49 3.69 16.84
N ASP A 187 -25.32 3.08 17.66
CA ASP A 187 -25.63 3.55 19.01
C ASP A 187 -24.38 3.51 19.91
N LYS A 188 -23.58 2.44 19.84
CA LYS A 188 -22.30 2.33 20.59
C LYS A 188 -21.28 3.36 20.15
N ILE A 189 -21.18 3.69 18.87
CA ILE A 189 -20.30 4.75 18.38
C ILE A 189 -20.70 6.09 19.02
N VAL A 190 -21.99 6.42 19.06
CA VAL A 190 -22.47 7.67 19.65
C VAL A 190 -22.25 7.71 21.16
N GLU A 191 -22.41 6.57 21.85
CA GLU A 191 -22.24 6.44 23.30
C GLU A 191 -20.77 6.56 23.73
N VAL A 192 -19.87 5.83 23.06
CA VAL A 192 -18.49 5.57 23.53
C VAL A 192 -17.49 6.58 22.96
N ILE A 193 -17.63 6.93 21.68
CA ILE A 193 -16.66 7.85 21.05
C ILE A 193 -16.96 9.28 21.52
N PRO A 194 -15.96 9.98 22.06
CA PRO A 194 -16.18 11.34 22.55
C PRO A 194 -16.51 12.29 21.40
N ALA A 195 -17.41 13.24 21.66
CA ALA A 195 -17.63 14.35 20.76
C ALA A 195 -16.37 15.24 20.68
N PRO A 196 -16.04 15.81 19.52
CA PRO A 196 -14.95 16.77 19.40
C PRO A 196 -15.10 17.91 20.40
N LYS A 197 -13.98 18.28 21.06
CA LYS A 197 -13.96 19.49 21.89
C LYS A 197 -14.08 20.71 20.98
N VAL A 198 -15.13 21.50 21.14
CA VAL A 198 -15.27 22.74 20.40
C VAL A 198 -14.36 23.79 21.04
N LEU A 199 -13.32 24.16 20.31
CA LEU A 199 -12.38 25.20 20.71
C LEU A 199 -12.77 26.51 20.03
N GLU A 200 -13.12 27.53 20.86
CA GLU A 200 -13.39 28.87 20.37
C GLU A 200 -12.08 29.63 20.11
N GLY A 201 -12.09 30.55 19.15
CA GLY A 201 -10.96 31.41 18.81
C GLY A 201 -10.78 31.58 17.31
N THR A 202 -9.60 32.01 16.91
CA THR A 202 -9.22 32.16 15.50
C THR A 202 -9.24 30.83 14.77
N PRO A 203 -9.66 30.78 13.49
CA PRO A 203 -9.77 29.55 12.76
C PRO A 203 -8.43 28.87 12.58
N GLN A 204 -8.41 27.56 12.77
CA GLN A 204 -7.28 26.68 12.53
C GLN A 204 -7.74 25.37 11.93
N MET A 205 -7.15 24.96 10.81
CA MET A 205 -7.39 23.67 10.18
C MET A 205 -6.08 23.12 9.61
N LEU A 206 -5.66 21.93 10.03
CA LEU A 206 -4.54 21.24 9.44
C LEU A 206 -4.99 20.51 8.18
N ILE A 207 -4.30 20.71 7.07
CA ILE A 207 -4.54 19.98 5.83
C ILE A 207 -3.94 18.58 5.97
N THR A 208 -4.79 17.56 6.04
CA THR A 208 -4.40 16.17 6.30
C THR A 208 -4.42 15.30 5.06
N SER A 209 -5.29 15.62 4.10
CA SER A 209 -5.38 14.92 2.83
C SER A 209 -5.77 15.86 1.70
N LEU A 210 -5.61 15.39 0.48
CA LEU A 210 -5.98 16.12 -0.74
C LEU A 210 -7.01 15.31 -1.51
N ASP A 211 -8.01 16.00 -2.01
CA ASP A 211 -8.90 15.48 -3.03
C ASP A 211 -8.73 16.29 -4.33
N TYR A 212 -9.26 15.80 -5.42
CA TYR A 212 -9.12 16.43 -6.72
C TYR A 212 -10.42 16.34 -7.52
N SER A 213 -10.87 17.47 -8.02
CA SER A 213 -11.96 17.56 -8.96
C SER A 213 -11.50 18.12 -10.29
N ASN A 214 -11.97 17.54 -11.39
CA ASN A 214 -11.67 18.06 -12.74
C ASN A 214 -12.17 19.49 -12.98
N TYR A 215 -13.12 19.96 -12.16
CA TYR A 215 -13.72 21.30 -12.27
C TYR A 215 -13.08 22.33 -11.35
N THR A 216 -12.78 21.92 -10.11
CA THR A 216 -12.31 22.85 -9.07
C THR A 216 -10.81 22.71 -8.79
N GLY A 217 -10.15 21.70 -9.35
CA GLY A 217 -8.74 21.42 -9.12
C GLY A 217 -8.50 20.74 -7.77
N ARG A 218 -7.43 21.13 -7.09
CA ARG A 218 -7.02 20.59 -5.78
C ARG A 218 -7.96 21.05 -4.67
N ILE A 219 -8.31 20.14 -3.79
CA ILE A 219 -9.21 20.35 -2.65
C ILE A 219 -8.44 19.97 -1.38
N ALA A 220 -8.35 20.90 -0.43
CA ALA A 220 -7.72 20.66 0.85
C ALA A 220 -8.73 20.04 1.83
N VAL A 221 -8.42 18.86 2.37
CA VAL A 221 -9.28 18.16 3.33
C VAL A 221 -8.61 18.11 4.70
N GLY A 222 -9.38 18.38 5.74
CA GLY A 222 -8.90 18.34 7.12
C GLY A 222 -9.99 18.56 8.15
N ARG A 223 -9.62 18.40 9.41
CA ARG A 223 -10.49 18.71 10.54
C ARG A 223 -10.25 20.14 11.01
N VAL A 224 -11.32 20.90 11.22
CA VAL A 224 -11.23 22.21 11.87
C VAL A 224 -10.84 22.01 13.34
N HIS A 225 -9.65 22.43 13.69
CA HIS A 225 -9.10 22.26 15.04
C HIS A 225 -9.70 23.27 16.01
N ARG A 226 -9.77 24.54 15.62
CA ARG A 226 -10.27 25.65 16.43
C ARG A 226 -11.06 26.65 15.58
N GLY A 227 -12.01 27.35 16.19
CA GLY A 227 -12.78 28.38 15.56
C GLY A 227 -13.78 27.90 14.52
N THR A 228 -14.04 28.76 13.53
CA THR A 228 -15.02 28.50 12.47
C THR A 228 -14.45 28.94 11.13
N LEU A 229 -14.47 28.08 10.13
CA LEU A 229 -14.24 28.43 8.73
C LEU A 229 -15.54 28.80 8.06
N LYS A 230 -15.52 29.77 7.15
CA LYS A 230 -16.69 30.22 6.40
C LYS A 230 -16.43 30.25 4.89
N ASP A 231 -17.50 30.03 4.15
CA ASP A 231 -17.48 30.19 2.70
C ASP A 231 -17.06 31.61 2.32
N GLY A 232 -16.16 31.78 1.37
CA GLY A 232 -15.65 33.08 0.96
C GLY A 232 -14.74 33.81 1.98
N MET A 233 -14.31 33.16 3.05
CA MET A 233 -13.44 33.74 4.08
C MET A 233 -12.02 33.97 3.57
N ASN A 234 -11.42 35.12 3.97
CA ASN A 234 -10.00 35.36 3.80
C ASN A 234 -9.21 34.60 4.87
N VAL A 235 -8.16 33.92 4.50
CA VAL A 235 -7.34 33.08 5.39
C VAL A 235 -5.85 33.22 5.06
N THR A 236 -4.99 32.79 5.96
CA THR A 236 -3.55 32.65 5.71
C THR A 236 -3.21 31.15 5.72
N ILE A 237 -2.49 30.69 4.71
CA ILE A 237 -1.88 29.36 4.70
C ILE A 237 -0.50 29.50 5.35
N ALA A 238 -0.29 28.79 6.45
CA ALA A 238 1.01 28.66 7.08
C ALA A 238 1.66 27.36 6.58
N HIS A 239 2.71 27.51 5.79
CA HIS A 239 3.45 26.38 5.23
C HIS A 239 4.40 25.74 6.25
N ARG A 240 4.76 24.48 6.03
CA ARG A 240 5.66 23.73 6.92
C ARG A 240 7.07 24.33 7.02
N ASP A 241 7.51 25.06 6.00
CA ASP A 241 8.79 25.78 5.98
C ASP A 241 8.76 27.12 6.77
N GLY A 242 7.60 27.48 7.32
CA GLY A 242 7.37 28.72 8.06
C GLY A 242 6.96 29.90 7.19
N THR A 243 6.84 29.74 5.88
CA THR A 243 6.32 30.78 5.00
C THR A 243 4.81 30.93 5.16
N MET A 244 4.29 32.14 4.90
CA MET A 244 2.88 32.49 5.06
C MET A 244 2.32 33.05 3.77
N GLU A 245 1.21 32.52 3.27
CA GLU A 245 0.54 32.97 2.07
C GLU A 245 -0.90 33.39 2.38
N LYS A 246 -1.26 34.64 2.05
CA LYS A 246 -2.62 35.15 2.21
C LYS A 246 -3.47 34.76 1.01
N THR A 247 -4.61 34.16 1.25
CA THR A 247 -5.52 33.65 0.23
C THR A 247 -6.99 33.76 0.65
N LYS A 248 -7.89 33.27 -0.19
CA LYS A 248 -9.32 33.28 0.06
C LYS A 248 -9.93 31.92 -0.24
N ILE A 249 -10.76 31.41 0.67
CA ILE A 249 -11.59 30.23 0.45
C ILE A 249 -12.63 30.59 -0.63
N LYS A 250 -12.66 29.88 -1.75
CA LYS A 250 -13.67 30.08 -2.80
C LYS A 250 -14.95 29.34 -2.49
N GLU A 251 -14.83 28.12 -1.95
CA GLU A 251 -15.95 27.28 -1.58
C GLU A 251 -15.58 26.41 -0.39
N LEU A 252 -16.53 26.19 0.52
CA LEU A 252 -16.37 25.36 1.70
C LEU A 252 -17.42 24.25 1.69
N ASP A 253 -16.97 23.00 1.75
CA ASP A 253 -17.83 21.83 1.71
C ASP A 253 -17.70 21.00 2.99
N THR A 254 -18.76 20.28 3.35
CA THR A 254 -18.75 19.18 4.31
C THR A 254 -19.02 17.86 3.61
N PHE A 255 -18.65 16.75 4.24
CA PHE A 255 -18.95 15.43 3.70
C PHE A 255 -20.40 15.05 3.98
N GLU A 256 -21.07 14.50 2.98
CA GLU A 256 -22.40 13.92 3.07
C GLU A 256 -22.44 12.64 2.23
N GLY A 257 -22.60 11.50 2.88
CA GLY A 257 -22.34 10.23 2.23
C GLY A 257 -20.90 10.13 1.75
N MET A 258 -20.72 9.76 0.49
CA MET A 258 -19.43 9.75 -0.21
C MET A 258 -19.15 11.05 -0.99
N GLY A 259 -20.08 11.99 -0.97
CA GLY A 259 -19.99 13.24 -1.70
C GLY A 259 -19.70 14.43 -0.80
N HIS A 260 -19.66 15.59 -1.44
CA HIS A 260 -19.48 16.89 -0.79
C HIS A 260 -20.78 17.66 -0.85
N SER A 261 -21.09 18.37 0.21
CA SER A 261 -22.23 19.29 0.31
C SER A 261 -21.74 20.66 0.74
N LYS A 262 -22.12 21.69 -0.01
CA LYS A 262 -21.72 23.08 0.28
C LYS A 262 -22.20 23.51 1.66
N ALA A 263 -21.29 24.12 2.43
CA ALA A 263 -21.55 24.63 3.76
C ALA A 263 -21.25 26.13 3.84
N GLU A 264 -22.12 26.89 4.49
CA GLU A 264 -21.88 28.33 4.77
C GLU A 264 -20.77 28.50 5.83
N GLU A 265 -20.77 27.62 6.83
CA GLU A 265 -19.76 27.58 7.89
C GLU A 265 -19.49 26.18 8.39
N VAL A 266 -18.24 25.92 8.82
CA VAL A 266 -17.82 24.68 9.47
C VAL A 266 -17.09 25.02 10.77
N LYS A 267 -17.55 24.43 11.88
CA LYS A 267 -17.04 24.68 13.24
C LYS A 267 -15.98 23.69 13.66
N SER A 268 -15.20 24.06 14.67
CA SER A 268 -14.23 23.20 15.34
C SER A 268 -14.79 21.80 15.60
N GLY A 269 -14.02 20.78 15.22
CA GLY A 269 -14.34 19.36 15.38
C GLY A 269 -14.85 18.66 14.13
N ASP A 270 -15.45 19.36 13.17
CA ASP A 270 -15.94 18.76 11.93
C ASP A 270 -14.83 18.64 10.87
N ILE A 271 -15.02 17.72 9.94
CA ILE A 271 -14.13 17.50 8.79
C ILE A 271 -14.73 18.22 7.59
N CYS A 272 -13.91 19.00 6.90
CA CYS A 272 -14.35 19.76 5.74
C CYS A 272 -13.35 19.68 4.58
N ALA A 273 -13.86 20.05 3.41
CA ALA A 273 -13.14 20.23 2.18
C ALA A 273 -13.11 21.71 1.80
N VAL A 274 -11.92 22.27 1.60
CA VAL A 274 -11.71 23.67 1.25
C VAL A 274 -11.23 23.77 -0.18
N ILE A 275 -11.96 24.51 -0.99
CA ILE A 275 -11.78 24.63 -2.44
C ILE A 275 -11.29 26.02 -2.82
N GLY A 276 -10.41 26.06 -3.82
CA GLY A 276 -9.95 27.29 -4.43
C GLY A 276 -8.78 27.95 -3.73
N LEU A 277 -8.09 27.25 -2.86
CA LEU A 277 -6.77 27.63 -2.37
C LEU A 277 -5.73 27.37 -3.46
N GLU A 278 -4.71 28.22 -3.48
CA GLU A 278 -3.54 28.07 -4.36
C GLU A 278 -2.33 27.72 -3.49
N ASN A 279 -1.34 27.03 -4.06
CA ASN A 279 -0.03 26.74 -3.42
C ASN A 279 -0.09 26.16 -2.01
N PHE A 280 -0.89 25.15 -1.77
CA PHE A 280 -0.95 24.47 -0.48
C PHE A 280 -0.49 23.01 -0.59
N GLU A 281 0.03 22.50 0.51
CA GLU A 281 0.48 21.12 0.64
C GLU A 281 -0.17 20.44 1.86
N ILE A 282 -0.11 19.11 1.88
CA ILE A 282 -0.50 18.37 3.08
C ILE A 282 0.46 18.72 4.22
N GLY A 283 -0.08 18.98 5.41
CA GLY A 283 0.68 19.42 6.59
C GLY A 283 0.75 20.92 6.77
N ASP A 284 0.28 21.70 5.80
CA ASP A 284 0.07 23.14 5.96
C ASP A 284 -1.14 23.41 6.85
N THR A 285 -1.17 24.58 7.48
CA THR A 285 -2.29 24.99 8.33
C THR A 285 -3.03 26.16 7.69
N ILE A 286 -4.33 26.03 7.55
CA ILE A 286 -5.22 27.16 7.25
C ILE A 286 -5.47 27.91 8.55
N CYS A 287 -5.08 29.18 8.61
CA CYS A 287 -5.12 30.02 9.80
C CYS A 287 -5.95 31.28 9.58
N ASP A 288 -6.15 32.02 10.67
CA ASP A 288 -6.69 33.38 10.63
C ASP A 288 -5.88 34.30 9.71
N PHE A 289 -6.58 35.21 9.04
CA PHE A 289 -5.97 36.13 8.06
C PHE A 289 -4.98 37.11 8.66
N GLU A 290 -5.27 37.63 9.84
CA GLU A 290 -4.46 38.68 10.50
C GLU A 290 -3.49 38.10 11.53
N ASN A 291 -3.90 37.06 12.25
CA ASN A 291 -3.14 36.45 13.32
C ASN A 291 -2.94 34.93 13.04
N PRO A 292 -2.10 34.57 12.10
CA PRO A 292 -1.88 33.18 11.75
C PRO A 292 -1.15 32.43 12.89
N GLU A 293 -1.77 31.33 13.34
CA GLU A 293 -1.21 30.42 14.35
C GLU A 293 -1.14 29.01 13.75
N PRO A 294 0.03 28.57 13.25
CA PRO A 294 0.17 27.25 12.65
C PRO A 294 0.06 26.15 13.70
N LEU A 295 -0.54 25.03 13.31
CA LEU A 295 -0.50 23.80 14.09
C LEU A 295 0.87 23.10 13.91
N PRO A 296 1.33 22.30 14.90
CA PRO A 296 2.52 21.49 14.73
C PRO A 296 2.39 20.60 13.51
N PRO A 297 3.39 20.54 12.62
CA PRO A 297 3.35 19.66 11.47
C PRO A 297 3.30 18.19 11.92
N ILE A 298 2.53 17.37 11.22
CA ILE A 298 2.54 15.93 11.45
C ILE A 298 3.89 15.37 11.01
N ALA A 299 4.59 14.69 11.92
CA ALA A 299 5.83 14.00 11.59
C ALA A 299 5.51 12.89 10.57
N ILE A 300 6.16 12.94 9.43
CA ILE A 300 6.07 11.91 8.40
C ILE A 300 7.42 11.21 8.37
N ASP A 301 7.43 9.89 8.54
CA ASP A 301 8.65 9.13 8.43
C ASP A 301 9.26 9.30 7.04
N GLU A 302 10.56 9.37 6.98
CA GLU A 302 11.30 9.53 5.73
C GLU A 302 11.24 8.26 4.87
N PRO A 303 11.40 8.39 3.54
CA PRO A 303 11.56 7.25 2.67
C PRO A 303 12.74 6.36 3.09
N THR A 304 12.53 5.05 3.05
CA THR A 304 13.56 4.05 3.37
C THR A 304 14.09 3.30 2.15
N MET A 305 13.36 3.38 1.03
CA MET A 305 13.70 2.72 -0.23
C MET A 305 13.71 3.70 -1.40
N SER A 306 14.52 3.39 -2.40
CA SER A 306 14.60 4.14 -3.65
C SER A 306 14.67 3.20 -4.85
N MET A 307 14.21 3.68 -6.00
CA MET A 307 14.32 3.00 -7.28
C MET A 307 14.76 3.97 -8.37
N LEU A 308 15.53 3.48 -9.32
CA LEU A 308 15.82 4.20 -10.56
C LEU A 308 14.61 4.10 -11.49
N PHE A 309 14.08 5.25 -11.90
CA PHE A 309 13.11 5.37 -13.00
C PHE A 309 13.83 5.96 -14.21
N THR A 310 13.59 5.40 -15.38
CA THR A 310 14.17 5.91 -16.64
C THR A 310 13.17 5.78 -17.77
N ILE A 311 13.38 6.55 -18.83
CA ILE A 311 12.61 6.37 -20.06
C ILE A 311 12.80 4.95 -20.61
N ASN A 312 11.80 4.46 -21.35
CA ASN A 312 11.97 3.20 -22.07
C ASN A 312 12.87 3.43 -23.30
N ASP A 313 14.01 2.74 -23.37
CA ASP A 313 14.95 2.75 -24.50
C ASP A 313 15.08 1.35 -25.14
N SER A 314 14.12 0.47 -24.88
CA SER A 314 14.09 -0.88 -25.43
C SER A 314 13.86 -0.89 -26.95
N PRO A 315 14.20 -1.99 -27.66
CA PRO A 315 13.85 -2.15 -29.08
C PRO A 315 12.34 -2.09 -29.37
N PHE A 316 11.50 -2.23 -28.34
CA PHE A 316 10.03 -2.14 -28.44
C PHE A 316 9.44 -0.82 -27.97
N PHE A 317 10.30 0.18 -27.73
CA PHE A 317 9.91 1.53 -27.35
C PHE A 317 8.79 2.11 -28.23
N GLY A 318 7.78 2.71 -27.60
CA GLY A 318 6.68 3.42 -28.25
C GLY A 318 5.66 2.54 -28.97
N ARG A 319 5.72 1.22 -28.82
CA ARG A 319 4.74 0.31 -29.46
C ARG A 319 3.39 0.28 -28.73
N GLU A 320 3.38 0.50 -27.44
CA GLU A 320 2.19 0.29 -26.60
C GLU A 320 1.76 1.55 -25.85
N GLY A 321 2.70 2.36 -25.36
CA GLY A 321 2.41 3.54 -24.55
C GLY A 321 2.13 4.79 -25.34
N LYS A 322 1.34 5.70 -24.76
CA LYS A 322 1.07 7.04 -25.29
C LYS A 322 2.08 8.07 -24.76
N PHE A 323 2.55 7.87 -23.53
CA PHE A 323 3.42 8.79 -22.80
C PHE A 323 4.79 8.16 -22.60
N VAL A 324 5.72 8.47 -23.51
CA VAL A 324 7.01 7.77 -23.60
C VAL A 324 8.22 8.69 -23.44
N THR A 325 8.01 10.02 -23.37
CA THR A 325 9.10 10.99 -23.31
C THR A 325 9.48 11.34 -21.87
N SER A 326 10.72 11.79 -21.67
CA SER A 326 11.19 12.27 -20.35
C SER A 326 10.30 13.37 -19.75
N ARG A 327 9.80 14.27 -20.59
CA ARG A 327 8.88 15.33 -20.18
C ARG A 327 7.57 14.74 -19.59
N HIS A 328 6.97 13.77 -20.29
CA HIS A 328 5.74 13.14 -19.81
C HIS A 328 5.93 12.49 -18.45
N ILE A 329 7.04 11.74 -18.27
CA ILE A 329 7.34 11.06 -17.01
C ILE A 329 7.63 12.09 -15.90
N SER A 330 8.45 13.10 -16.19
CA SER A 330 8.77 14.16 -15.23
C SER A 330 7.51 14.91 -14.76
N ASP A 331 6.63 15.30 -15.68
CA ASP A 331 5.41 16.03 -15.36
C ASP A 331 4.45 15.14 -14.53
N ARG A 332 4.41 13.83 -14.82
CA ARG A 332 3.61 12.87 -14.05
C ARG A 332 4.15 12.67 -12.63
N LEU A 333 5.48 12.54 -12.49
CA LEU A 333 6.12 12.42 -11.19
C LEU A 333 5.93 13.69 -10.34
N LYS A 334 5.98 14.87 -10.94
CA LYS A 334 5.66 16.13 -10.23
C LYS A 334 4.23 16.15 -9.70
N LYS A 335 3.25 15.73 -10.52
CA LYS A 335 1.85 15.59 -10.06
C LYS A 335 1.70 14.60 -8.91
N GLU A 336 2.51 13.54 -8.90
CA GLU A 336 2.48 12.58 -7.79
C GLU A 336 3.01 13.20 -6.50
N LEU A 337 4.09 13.98 -6.57
CA LEU A 337 4.64 14.70 -5.41
C LEU A 337 3.63 15.67 -4.76
N GLU A 338 2.72 16.23 -5.56
CA GLU A 338 1.66 17.10 -5.04
C GLU A 338 0.67 16.35 -4.14
N LYS A 339 0.49 15.05 -4.35
CA LYS A 339 -0.48 14.20 -3.64
C LYS A 339 0.16 13.32 -2.57
N ASN A 340 1.43 13.01 -2.72
CA ASN A 340 2.12 11.99 -1.92
C ASN A 340 3.38 12.54 -1.25
N LEU A 341 3.25 12.94 0.02
CA LEU A 341 4.36 13.50 0.81
C LEU A 341 5.44 12.49 1.19
N ALA A 342 5.11 11.21 1.18
CA ALA A 342 6.06 10.14 1.48
C ALA A 342 6.96 9.80 0.28
N LEU A 343 6.71 10.42 -0.88
CA LEU A 343 7.49 10.26 -2.08
C LEU A 343 8.52 11.38 -2.22
N ARG A 344 9.72 11.04 -2.68
CA ARG A 344 10.74 12.02 -3.11
C ARG A 344 11.22 11.65 -4.50
N VAL A 345 11.43 12.64 -5.35
CA VAL A 345 11.94 12.45 -6.70
C VAL A 345 13.11 13.39 -6.91
N THR A 346 14.26 12.84 -7.25
CA THR A 346 15.48 13.61 -7.56
C THR A 346 16.04 13.16 -8.91
N PRO A 347 16.60 14.07 -9.73
CA PRO A 347 17.33 13.68 -10.93
C PRO A 347 18.49 12.73 -10.57
N PHE A 348 18.79 11.79 -11.44
CA PHE A 348 19.93 10.91 -11.29
C PHE A 348 21.13 11.51 -12.05
N GLU A 349 22.22 11.85 -11.36
CA GLU A 349 23.48 12.34 -11.95
C GLU A 349 23.29 13.46 -13.01
N ASP A 350 22.47 14.47 -12.71
CA ASP A 350 22.12 15.56 -13.63
C ASP A 350 21.49 15.10 -14.97
N SER A 351 20.97 13.88 -15.02
CA SER A 351 20.29 13.33 -16.18
C SER A 351 18.87 13.92 -16.32
N THR A 352 18.46 14.19 -17.55
CA THR A 352 17.08 14.60 -17.86
C THR A 352 16.11 13.44 -18.03
N ASP A 353 16.64 12.21 -18.15
CA ASP A 353 15.90 11.01 -18.55
C ASP A 353 15.86 9.93 -17.48
N LYS A 354 16.48 10.22 -16.31
CA LYS A 354 16.59 9.31 -15.18
C LYS A 354 16.28 10.02 -13.87
N TRP A 355 15.53 9.34 -13.01
CA TRP A 355 15.13 9.85 -11.68
C TRP A 355 15.32 8.80 -10.62
N ILE A 356 15.77 9.23 -9.45
CA ILE A 356 15.68 8.43 -8.24
C ILE A 356 14.34 8.74 -7.58
N VAL A 357 13.48 7.74 -7.52
CA VAL A 357 12.17 7.82 -6.86
C VAL A 357 12.25 7.07 -5.54
N SER A 358 12.08 7.80 -4.44
CA SER A 358 12.19 7.26 -3.09
C SER A 358 10.83 7.19 -2.42
N GLY A 359 10.56 6.07 -1.75
CA GLY A 359 9.29 5.80 -1.05
C GLY A 359 9.50 4.95 0.20
N ARG A 360 8.41 4.61 0.87
CA ARG A 360 8.45 3.84 2.12
C ARG A 360 8.78 2.37 1.93
N GLY A 361 8.33 1.77 0.83
CA GLY A 361 8.52 0.35 0.57
C GLY A 361 8.30 0.00 -0.90
N VAL A 362 8.51 -1.28 -1.23
CA VAL A 362 8.35 -1.79 -2.60
C VAL A 362 6.91 -1.66 -3.08
N LEU A 363 5.93 -1.96 -2.21
CA LEU A 363 4.51 -1.86 -2.56
C LEU A 363 4.11 -0.42 -2.89
N HIS A 364 4.59 0.58 -2.12
CA HIS A 364 4.31 1.98 -2.39
C HIS A 364 4.80 2.40 -3.78
N LEU A 365 6.04 2.03 -4.14
CA LEU A 365 6.62 2.34 -5.44
C LEU A 365 5.97 1.53 -6.58
N SER A 366 5.58 0.28 -6.35
CA SER A 366 4.92 -0.56 -7.35
C SER A 366 3.51 -0.06 -7.68
N VAL A 367 2.78 0.48 -6.70
CA VAL A 367 1.47 1.12 -6.92
C VAL A 367 1.62 2.33 -7.84
N LEU A 368 2.64 3.17 -7.64
CA LEU A 368 2.93 4.29 -8.53
C LEU A 368 3.23 3.80 -9.96
N ILE A 369 4.10 2.80 -10.12
CA ILE A 369 4.46 2.24 -11.42
C ILE A 369 3.23 1.66 -12.12
N GLU A 370 2.42 0.88 -11.42
CA GLU A 370 1.21 0.26 -11.98
C GLU A 370 0.16 1.31 -12.37
N THR A 371 0.01 2.38 -11.57
CA THR A 371 -0.86 3.51 -11.90
C THR A 371 -0.40 4.19 -13.18
N MET A 372 0.89 4.49 -13.31
CA MET A 372 1.46 5.08 -14.51
C MET A 372 1.26 4.16 -15.73
N ARG A 373 1.47 2.85 -15.57
CA ARG A 373 1.23 1.84 -16.61
C ARG A 373 -0.20 1.91 -17.16
N ARG A 374 -1.20 1.95 -16.27
CA ARG A 374 -2.63 2.04 -16.63
C ARG A 374 -3.01 3.37 -17.26
N GLU A 375 -2.35 4.44 -16.88
CA GLU A 375 -2.49 5.77 -17.50
C GLU A 375 -1.91 5.82 -18.91
N GLY A 376 -1.14 4.81 -19.34
CA GLY A 376 -0.58 4.68 -20.69
C GLY A 376 0.88 5.13 -20.81
N TYR A 377 1.63 5.17 -19.71
CA TYR A 377 3.06 5.45 -19.72
C TYR A 377 3.88 4.20 -20.05
N GLU A 378 5.02 4.41 -20.73
CA GLU A 378 6.11 3.44 -20.83
C GLU A 378 7.31 3.96 -20.06
N LEU A 379 7.89 3.12 -19.21
CA LEU A 379 9.09 3.45 -18.44
C LEU A 379 9.87 2.18 -18.12
N GLN A 380 11.10 2.36 -17.66
CA GLN A 380 11.90 1.28 -17.10
C GLN A 380 12.25 1.61 -15.66
N VAL A 381 12.33 0.60 -14.83
CA VAL A 381 12.64 0.74 -13.41
C VAL A 381 13.73 -0.22 -13.00
N GLY A 382 14.63 0.26 -12.14
CA GLY A 382 15.71 -0.53 -11.59
C GLY A 382 15.31 -1.29 -10.32
N GLN A 383 16.25 -2.08 -9.80
CA GLN A 383 16.06 -2.82 -8.57
C GLN A 383 15.79 -1.87 -7.37
N PRO A 384 14.86 -2.23 -6.46
CA PRO A 384 14.70 -1.51 -5.19
C PRO A 384 15.98 -1.54 -4.36
N GLN A 385 16.40 -0.37 -3.89
CA GLN A 385 17.56 -0.20 -3.04
C GLN A 385 17.17 0.50 -1.75
N VAL A 386 17.76 0.10 -0.62
CA VAL A 386 17.57 0.79 0.65
C VAL A 386 18.40 2.07 0.69
N ILE A 387 17.89 3.09 1.36
CA ILE A 387 18.57 4.36 1.55
C ILE A 387 19.47 4.22 2.79
N TYR A 388 20.79 4.29 2.57
CA TYR A 388 21.77 4.32 3.66
C TYR A 388 21.92 5.74 4.21
N LYS A 389 22.20 5.85 5.51
CA LYS A 389 22.54 7.11 6.18
C LYS A 389 23.88 6.98 6.87
N GLU A 390 24.61 8.06 6.98
CA GLU A 390 25.78 8.15 7.83
C GLU A 390 25.36 8.83 9.15
N ILE A 391 25.46 8.11 10.25
CA ILE A 391 25.12 8.58 11.60
C ILE A 391 26.37 8.42 12.44
N ASP A 392 26.87 9.53 12.98
CA ASP A 392 28.12 9.58 13.78
C ASP A 392 29.34 8.95 13.07
N GLY A 393 29.42 9.11 11.73
CA GLY A 393 30.52 8.54 10.92
C GLY A 393 30.38 7.03 10.64
N VAL A 394 29.26 6.42 11.00
CA VAL A 394 28.97 5.01 10.75
C VAL A 394 27.89 4.87 9.67
N LYS A 395 28.16 4.03 8.67
CA LYS A 395 27.15 3.68 7.67
C LYS A 395 26.03 2.88 8.33
N CYS A 396 24.82 3.43 8.31
CA CYS A 396 23.61 2.83 8.87
C CYS A 396 22.61 2.47 7.79
N GLU A 397 21.81 1.45 8.06
CA GLU A 397 20.74 0.96 7.21
C GLU A 397 19.40 0.91 7.97
N PRO A 398 18.27 1.05 7.27
CA PRO A 398 16.95 0.96 7.90
C PRO A 398 16.69 -0.48 8.36
N ILE A 399 16.21 -0.62 9.58
CA ILE A 399 15.79 -1.88 10.21
C ILE A 399 14.27 -1.87 10.31
N GLU A 400 13.69 -3.02 10.05
CA GLU A 400 12.26 -3.25 10.19
C GLU A 400 11.98 -4.32 11.24
N GLU A 401 10.90 -4.15 11.94
CA GLU A 401 10.29 -5.18 12.77
C GLU A 401 9.42 -6.04 11.85
N LEU A 402 9.79 -7.31 11.73
CA LEU A 402 9.12 -8.30 10.91
C LEU A 402 8.38 -9.27 11.80
N THR A 403 7.08 -9.47 11.55
CA THR A 403 6.27 -10.50 12.20
C THR A 403 5.87 -11.56 11.18
N ILE A 404 6.11 -12.82 11.48
CA ILE A 404 5.67 -13.98 10.69
C ILE A 404 4.77 -14.84 11.56
N ASN A 405 3.52 -14.98 11.13
CA ASN A 405 2.58 -15.93 11.71
C ASN A 405 2.50 -17.17 10.82
N VAL A 406 2.78 -18.35 11.38
CA VAL A 406 2.92 -19.58 10.59
C VAL A 406 2.57 -20.82 11.44
N PRO A 407 2.04 -21.93 10.85
CA PRO A 407 1.94 -23.19 11.55
C PRO A 407 3.28 -23.64 12.15
N GLU A 408 3.25 -24.25 13.35
CA GLU A 408 4.45 -24.60 14.11
C GLU A 408 5.46 -25.42 13.30
N GLU A 409 5.00 -26.32 12.44
CA GLU A 409 5.84 -27.19 11.59
C GLU A 409 6.78 -26.42 10.64
N PHE A 410 6.43 -25.19 10.23
CA PHE A 410 7.25 -24.35 9.34
C PHE A 410 8.13 -23.36 10.10
N SER A 411 7.98 -23.20 11.43
CA SER A 411 8.66 -22.17 12.23
C SER A 411 10.18 -22.19 12.08
N SER A 412 10.81 -23.37 12.20
CA SER A 412 12.26 -23.53 12.08
C SER A 412 12.79 -23.08 10.72
N LYS A 413 12.01 -23.33 9.65
CA LYS A 413 12.37 -22.95 8.27
C LYS A 413 12.29 -21.43 8.10
N MET A 414 11.29 -20.78 8.72
CA MET A 414 11.17 -19.32 8.73
C MET A 414 12.34 -18.67 9.46
N ILE A 415 12.70 -19.17 10.64
CA ILE A 415 13.83 -18.68 11.43
C ILE A 415 15.15 -18.77 10.63
N ASP A 416 15.45 -19.92 10.01
CA ASP A 416 16.64 -20.07 9.19
C ASP A 416 16.67 -19.09 8.01
N MET A 417 15.54 -18.94 7.31
CA MET A 417 15.41 -18.05 6.15
C MET A 417 15.64 -16.58 6.50
N VAL A 418 15.07 -16.11 7.62
CA VAL A 418 15.21 -14.72 8.08
C VAL A 418 16.61 -14.47 8.63
N THR A 419 17.18 -15.41 9.37
CA THR A 419 18.55 -15.31 9.93
C THR A 419 19.60 -15.20 8.83
N ARG A 420 19.48 -15.97 7.73
CA ARG A 420 20.36 -15.83 6.55
C ARG A 420 20.32 -14.44 5.93
N ARG A 421 19.22 -13.72 6.10
CA ARG A 421 19.02 -12.35 5.65
C ARG A 421 19.35 -11.30 6.72
N LYS A 422 20.16 -11.70 7.75
CA LYS A 422 20.60 -10.84 8.86
C LYS A 422 19.46 -10.38 9.78
N GLY A 423 18.33 -11.10 9.80
CA GLY A 423 17.29 -10.90 10.79
C GLY A 423 17.66 -11.53 12.12
N GLU A 424 17.37 -10.83 13.21
CA GLU A 424 17.57 -11.24 14.58
C GLU A 424 16.21 -11.48 15.23
N MET A 425 15.97 -12.70 15.73
CA MET A 425 14.71 -13.02 16.38
C MET A 425 14.60 -12.29 17.71
N THR A 426 13.52 -11.56 17.91
CA THR A 426 13.23 -10.79 19.12
C THR A 426 12.23 -11.48 20.03
N SER A 427 11.24 -12.16 19.45
CA SER A 427 10.17 -12.85 20.19
C SER A 427 9.65 -14.06 19.42
N MET A 428 9.11 -15.02 20.16
CA MET A 428 8.37 -16.16 19.62
C MET A 428 7.25 -16.54 20.59
N GLN A 429 6.01 -16.49 20.10
CA GLN A 429 4.83 -16.82 20.87
C GLN A 429 4.06 -17.97 20.22
N ASN A 430 3.73 -18.98 21.00
CA ASN A 430 2.91 -20.11 20.55
C ASN A 430 1.42 -19.77 20.79
N LEU A 431 0.63 -19.77 19.71
CA LEU A 431 -0.80 -19.47 19.71
C LEU A 431 -1.66 -20.74 19.50
N GLY A 432 -1.15 -21.88 19.92
CA GLY A 432 -1.79 -23.18 19.78
C GLY A 432 -1.30 -23.94 18.55
N ASP A 433 -1.98 -23.87 17.42
CA ASP A 433 -1.61 -24.51 16.15
C ASP A 433 -0.69 -23.63 15.28
N ARG A 434 -0.53 -22.37 15.64
CA ARG A 434 0.29 -21.37 14.95
C ARG A 434 1.30 -20.72 15.89
N VAL A 435 2.32 -20.15 15.31
CA VAL A 435 3.38 -19.45 16.04
C VAL A 435 3.58 -18.05 15.44
N ASP A 436 3.62 -17.03 16.29
CA ASP A 436 4.07 -15.69 15.92
C ASP A 436 5.56 -15.55 16.20
N ILE A 437 6.34 -15.19 15.20
CA ILE A 437 7.77 -14.99 15.31
C ILE A 437 8.09 -13.55 14.91
N GLU A 438 8.73 -12.81 15.80
CA GLU A 438 9.13 -11.43 15.58
C GLU A 438 10.65 -11.34 15.36
N PHE A 439 11.06 -10.48 14.43
CA PHE A 439 12.46 -10.25 14.08
C PHE A 439 12.74 -8.78 13.88
N ASP A 440 13.97 -8.36 14.18
CA ASP A 440 14.58 -7.13 13.68
C ASP A 440 15.42 -7.47 12.45
N ILE A 441 15.03 -7.00 11.27
CA ILE A 441 15.65 -7.34 9.99
C ILE A 441 16.00 -6.08 9.19
N PRO A 442 17.18 -6.01 8.51
CA PRO A 442 17.43 -4.95 7.55
C PRO A 442 16.36 -4.90 6.44
N SER A 443 15.86 -3.71 6.09
CA SER A 443 14.83 -3.56 5.04
C SER A 443 15.22 -4.23 3.71
N ARG A 444 16.53 -4.23 3.37
CA ARG A 444 17.03 -4.96 2.19
C ARG A 444 16.88 -6.48 2.32
N GLY A 445 16.77 -7.04 3.53
CA GLY A 445 16.52 -8.45 3.78
C GLY A 445 15.07 -8.86 3.54
N ILE A 446 14.13 -7.92 3.56
CA ILE A 446 12.71 -8.15 3.29
C ILE A 446 12.43 -8.29 1.80
N ILE A 447 13.23 -7.63 0.95
CA ILE A 447 13.05 -7.68 -0.51
C ILE A 447 13.11 -9.13 -0.99
N GLY A 448 12.03 -9.63 -1.61
CA GLY A 448 11.86 -11.02 -2.06
C GLY A 448 11.68 -12.06 -0.94
N LEU A 449 11.56 -11.64 0.32
CA LEU A 449 11.32 -12.56 1.44
C LEU A 449 9.90 -13.12 1.42
N ARG A 450 8.91 -12.30 1.09
CA ARG A 450 7.49 -12.67 1.11
C ARG A 450 7.19 -13.89 0.24
N THR A 451 7.64 -13.87 -1.00
CA THR A 451 7.46 -14.99 -1.95
C THR A 451 8.12 -16.26 -1.43
N ASN A 452 9.33 -16.16 -0.87
CA ASN A 452 10.03 -17.29 -0.30
C ASN A 452 9.32 -17.86 0.94
N VAL A 453 8.82 -17.00 1.82
CA VAL A 453 8.05 -17.38 3.02
C VAL A 453 6.76 -18.10 2.62
N LEU A 454 5.99 -17.56 1.68
CA LEU A 454 4.76 -18.17 1.19
C LEU A 454 5.01 -19.53 0.53
N THR A 455 6.03 -19.63 -0.34
CA THR A 455 6.40 -20.89 -0.97
C THR A 455 6.84 -21.93 0.07
N ALA A 456 7.63 -21.51 1.05
CA ALA A 456 8.18 -22.39 2.08
C ALA A 456 7.13 -22.90 3.07
N SER A 457 6.05 -22.15 3.28
CA SER A 457 4.90 -22.48 4.14
C SER A 457 3.69 -22.98 3.38
N GLN A 458 3.83 -23.30 2.08
CA GLN A 458 2.71 -23.75 1.22
C GLN A 458 1.54 -22.74 1.13
N GLY A 459 1.85 -21.45 1.30
CA GLY A 459 0.87 -20.37 1.28
C GLY A 459 0.23 -20.03 2.65
N GLU A 460 0.60 -20.76 3.70
CA GLU A 460 -0.05 -20.61 5.02
C GLU A 460 0.54 -19.50 5.90
N ALA A 461 1.74 -19.00 5.58
CA ALA A 461 2.36 -17.93 6.37
C ALA A 461 1.71 -16.57 6.11
N ILE A 462 1.56 -15.80 7.17
CA ILE A 462 1.16 -14.41 7.13
C ILE A 462 2.36 -13.58 7.57
N MET A 463 2.74 -12.60 6.76
CA MET A 463 3.92 -11.79 7.01
C MET A 463 3.53 -10.31 7.02
N ALA A 464 3.99 -9.60 8.05
CA ALA A 464 3.90 -8.14 8.15
C ALA A 464 5.23 -7.57 8.62
N HIS A 465 5.53 -6.36 8.18
CA HIS A 465 6.73 -5.66 8.58
C HIS A 465 6.47 -4.16 8.73
N ARG A 466 7.29 -3.49 9.54
CA ARG A 466 7.22 -2.04 9.72
C ARG A 466 8.61 -1.47 9.97
N TYR A 467 8.85 -0.24 9.52
CA TYR A 467 10.08 0.48 9.84
C TYR A 467 10.21 0.68 11.37
N LYS A 468 11.41 0.46 11.89
CA LYS A 468 11.75 0.64 13.30
C LYS A 468 12.70 1.82 13.48
N GLU A 469 13.92 1.69 13.00
CA GLU A 469 14.99 2.68 13.17
C GLU A 469 16.15 2.44 12.19
N TYR A 470 17.15 3.32 12.19
CA TYR A 470 18.41 3.07 11.52
C TYR A 470 19.41 2.44 12.48
N GLN A 471 20.08 1.36 12.06
CA GLN A 471 21.16 0.70 12.80
C GLN A 471 22.41 0.56 11.92
N PRO A 472 23.60 0.32 12.50
CA PRO A 472 24.81 0.05 11.73
C PRO A 472 24.63 -1.08 10.73
N PHE A 473 25.26 -0.95 9.56
CA PHE A 473 25.19 -1.92 8.48
C PHE A 473 25.57 -3.34 8.91
N LYS A 474 24.68 -4.32 8.76
CA LYS A 474 24.83 -5.70 9.24
C LYS A 474 25.60 -6.64 8.29
N GLY A 475 26.29 -6.10 7.28
CA GLY A 475 27.08 -6.88 6.32
C GLY A 475 26.24 -7.36 5.10
N GLU A 476 26.87 -8.03 4.16
CA GLU A 476 26.24 -8.41 2.89
C GLU A 476 25.14 -9.48 3.04
N ILE A 477 24.12 -9.38 2.19
CA ILE A 477 23.02 -10.35 2.06
C ILE A 477 22.97 -10.84 0.61
N THR A 478 23.03 -12.14 0.41
CA THR A 478 22.82 -12.74 -0.92
C THR A 478 21.32 -12.84 -1.19
N ARG A 479 20.85 -12.10 -2.19
CA ARG A 479 19.42 -12.08 -2.54
C ARG A 479 19.03 -13.18 -3.50
N ARG A 480 19.61 -13.19 -4.69
CA ARG A 480 19.33 -14.14 -5.78
C ARG A 480 20.62 -14.92 -6.13
N MET A 481 20.55 -16.23 -6.03
CA MET A 481 21.68 -17.11 -6.36
C MET A 481 21.71 -17.47 -7.85
N ASN A 482 20.55 -17.59 -8.50
CA ASN A 482 20.44 -18.07 -9.89
C ASN A 482 20.74 -16.96 -10.92
N GLY A 483 21.30 -17.37 -12.04
CA GLY A 483 21.54 -16.51 -13.19
C GLY A 483 20.29 -16.27 -14.03
N SER A 484 20.40 -15.40 -15.04
CA SER A 484 19.34 -15.12 -16.01
C SER A 484 19.55 -15.89 -17.30
N MET A 485 18.46 -16.40 -17.89
CA MET A 485 18.46 -16.79 -19.31
C MET A 485 18.14 -15.57 -20.15
N ILE A 486 19.05 -15.19 -21.06
CA ILE A 486 19.01 -13.94 -21.81
C ILE A 486 18.83 -14.24 -23.30
N ALA A 487 17.85 -13.60 -23.93
CA ALA A 487 17.62 -13.75 -25.36
C ALA A 487 18.83 -13.24 -26.18
N MET A 488 19.29 -14.08 -27.13
CA MET A 488 20.43 -13.80 -28.00
C MET A 488 20.06 -12.86 -29.14
N GLU A 489 18.85 -12.99 -29.66
CA GLU A 489 18.38 -12.32 -30.88
C GLU A 489 16.96 -11.78 -30.69
N THR A 490 16.62 -10.77 -31.47
CA THR A 490 15.26 -10.24 -31.56
C THR A 490 14.45 -11.09 -32.54
N GLY A 491 13.24 -11.49 -32.13
CA GLY A 491 12.36 -12.31 -32.97
C GLY A 491 11.24 -12.96 -32.16
N THR A 492 10.54 -13.90 -32.75
CA THR A 492 9.46 -14.64 -32.11
C THR A 492 10.02 -15.92 -31.44
N ALA A 493 9.61 -16.17 -30.21
CA ALA A 493 9.98 -17.38 -29.48
C ALA A 493 9.25 -18.61 -30.05
N TYR A 494 10.01 -19.69 -30.32
CA TYR A 494 9.44 -20.92 -30.86
C TYR A 494 9.37 -22.03 -29.81
N ALA A 495 8.25 -22.75 -29.82
CA ALA A 495 8.03 -23.92 -28.97
C ALA A 495 9.20 -24.93 -29.01
N TYR A 496 9.76 -25.18 -30.18
CA TYR A 496 10.92 -26.08 -30.36
C TYR A 496 12.15 -25.63 -29.57
N SER A 497 12.45 -24.34 -29.58
CA SER A 497 13.61 -23.80 -28.86
C SER A 497 13.40 -23.83 -27.35
N ILE A 498 12.19 -23.46 -26.87
CA ILE A 498 11.83 -23.49 -25.44
C ILE A 498 11.91 -24.94 -24.93
N ASP A 499 11.35 -25.92 -25.65
CA ASP A 499 11.43 -27.35 -25.30
C ASP A 499 12.85 -27.85 -25.13
N LYS A 500 13.77 -27.43 -26.00
CA LYS A 500 15.19 -27.80 -25.92
C LYS A 500 15.98 -27.14 -24.82
N LEU A 501 15.48 -26.04 -24.28
CA LEU A 501 16.17 -25.21 -23.30
C LEU A 501 15.55 -25.30 -21.89
N GLN A 502 14.37 -25.92 -21.74
CA GLN A 502 13.67 -25.99 -20.45
C GLN A 502 14.40 -26.76 -19.36
N ASP A 503 15.33 -27.66 -19.72
CA ASP A 503 16.21 -28.33 -18.77
C ASP A 503 17.28 -27.37 -18.17
N ARG A 504 17.46 -26.21 -18.78
CA ARG A 504 18.41 -25.19 -18.33
C ARG A 504 17.83 -24.21 -17.32
N GLY A 505 16.49 -24.16 -17.21
CA GLY A 505 15.81 -23.23 -16.30
C GLY A 505 14.32 -23.04 -16.59
N SER A 506 13.72 -22.14 -15.83
CA SER A 506 12.30 -21.79 -15.96
C SER A 506 12.13 -20.57 -16.87
N PHE A 507 11.19 -20.63 -17.80
CA PHE A 507 10.91 -19.52 -18.71
C PHE A 507 9.85 -18.57 -18.17
N PHE A 508 9.99 -17.28 -18.55
CA PHE A 508 9.01 -16.21 -18.29
C PHE A 508 8.16 -15.86 -19.52
N ILE A 509 8.47 -16.47 -20.65
CA ILE A 509 7.84 -16.24 -21.96
C ILE A 509 7.10 -17.49 -22.46
N ASP A 510 6.06 -17.27 -23.25
CA ASP A 510 5.34 -18.31 -23.96
C ASP A 510 5.84 -18.45 -25.43
N PRO A 511 5.63 -19.62 -26.07
CA PRO A 511 5.80 -19.74 -27.51
C PRO A 511 4.91 -18.78 -28.27
N GLY A 512 5.49 -18.09 -29.28
CA GLY A 512 4.79 -17.09 -30.08
C GLY A 512 4.96 -15.66 -29.59
N GLU A 513 5.53 -15.43 -28.41
CA GLU A 513 5.85 -14.09 -27.93
C GLU A 513 7.05 -13.50 -28.68
N GLU A 514 6.99 -12.18 -28.94
CA GLU A 514 8.12 -11.44 -29.47
C GLU A 514 9.09 -11.09 -28.34
N VAL A 515 10.36 -11.35 -28.56
CA VAL A 515 11.47 -11.02 -27.65
C VAL A 515 12.53 -10.20 -28.35
N TYR A 516 13.36 -9.51 -27.60
CA TYR A 516 14.51 -8.78 -28.16
C TYR A 516 15.83 -9.23 -27.52
N ALA A 517 16.93 -9.00 -28.23
CA ALA A 517 18.26 -9.32 -27.73
C ALA A 517 18.55 -8.57 -26.41
N GLY A 518 18.98 -9.29 -25.38
CA GLY A 518 19.21 -8.75 -24.05
C GLY A 518 18.00 -8.79 -23.10
N GLU A 519 16.84 -9.26 -23.55
CA GLU A 519 15.69 -9.54 -22.72
C GLU A 519 15.95 -10.76 -21.82
N VAL A 520 15.55 -10.69 -20.55
CA VAL A 520 15.60 -11.83 -19.61
C VAL A 520 14.36 -12.68 -19.81
N VAL A 521 14.52 -13.81 -20.48
CA VAL A 521 13.44 -14.71 -20.88
C VAL A 521 13.21 -15.87 -19.93
N GLY A 522 14.04 -15.99 -18.90
CA GLY A 522 13.91 -17.05 -17.90
C GLY A 522 14.99 -16.99 -16.82
N GLU A 523 14.85 -17.86 -15.83
CA GLU A 523 15.79 -18.08 -14.74
C GLU A 523 16.66 -19.32 -15.05
N HIS A 524 17.97 -19.17 -14.94
CA HIS A 524 18.92 -20.27 -15.11
C HIS A 524 19.02 -21.11 -13.83
N VAL A 525 19.24 -22.42 -13.94
CA VAL A 525 19.43 -23.31 -12.77
C VAL A 525 20.76 -23.09 -12.06
N HIS A 526 21.74 -22.44 -12.69
CA HIS A 526 23.04 -22.10 -12.11
C HIS A 526 23.13 -20.61 -11.81
N ASP A 527 24.17 -20.19 -11.08
CA ASP A 527 24.42 -18.82 -10.64
C ASP A 527 24.87 -17.86 -11.76
N ASN A 528 25.34 -18.40 -12.89
CA ASN A 528 25.81 -17.62 -14.03
C ASN A 528 24.70 -17.35 -15.05
N ASP A 529 24.75 -16.21 -15.70
CA ASP A 529 23.87 -15.85 -16.80
C ASP A 529 24.14 -16.72 -18.05
N LEU A 530 23.07 -17.15 -18.71
CA LEU A 530 23.11 -17.97 -19.91
C LEU A 530 22.41 -17.25 -21.09
N VAL A 531 23.16 -17.00 -22.15
CA VAL A 531 22.58 -16.45 -23.39
C VAL A 531 22.00 -17.61 -24.20
N VAL A 532 20.70 -17.51 -24.53
CA VAL A 532 19.91 -18.55 -25.19
C VAL A 532 19.28 -18.03 -26.48
N ASN A 533 19.22 -18.89 -27.51
CA ASN A 533 18.49 -18.58 -28.73
C ASN A 533 17.09 -19.22 -28.68
N VAL A 534 16.07 -18.44 -28.35
CA VAL A 534 14.66 -18.86 -28.29
C VAL A 534 13.93 -18.68 -29.62
N THR A 535 14.58 -17.99 -30.60
CA THR A 535 13.97 -17.64 -31.89
C THR A 535 14.28 -18.67 -32.98
N LYS A 536 14.94 -19.78 -32.64
CA LYS A 536 15.33 -20.80 -33.62
C LYS A 536 14.17 -21.75 -33.93
N ALA A 537 13.66 -21.67 -35.15
CA ALA A 537 12.65 -22.62 -35.64
C ALA A 537 13.21 -24.01 -35.88
N LYS A 538 12.35 -25.05 -35.80
CA LYS A 538 12.69 -26.39 -36.22
C LYS A 538 13.01 -26.38 -37.71
N GLN A 539 14.24 -26.80 -38.10
CA GLN A 539 14.57 -26.95 -39.50
C GLN A 539 13.80 -28.16 -40.07
N LEU A 540 13.11 -27.93 -41.18
CA LEU A 540 12.46 -29.01 -41.92
C LEU A 540 13.55 -29.93 -42.50
N THR A 541 13.69 -31.11 -41.95
CA THR A 541 14.53 -32.16 -42.54
C THR A 541 13.67 -33.03 -43.43
N ASN A 542 14.13 -33.28 -44.69
CA ASN A 542 13.45 -34.09 -45.70
C ASN A 542 13.43 -35.61 -45.39
N THR A 543 13.77 -36.04 -44.21
CA THR A 543 13.69 -37.45 -43.79
C THR A 543 12.27 -37.73 -43.25
N ARG A 544 11.50 -38.48 -44.05
CA ARG A 544 10.24 -39.10 -43.62
C ARG A 544 10.55 -40.18 -42.57
N ALA A 545 10.66 -39.82 -41.31
CA ALA A 545 10.46 -40.73 -40.20
C ALA A 545 8.94 -40.76 -39.92
N SER A 546 8.28 -41.75 -40.43
CA SER A 546 6.90 -42.11 -40.08
C SER A 546 6.90 -42.60 -38.63
N GLY A 547 6.42 -41.80 -37.71
CA GLY A 547 6.19 -42.23 -36.35
C GLY A 547 6.57 -41.17 -35.33
N SER A 548 5.59 -40.65 -34.68
CA SER A 548 5.61 -39.69 -33.56
C SER A 548 6.20 -38.32 -33.88
N ASP A 549 5.33 -37.39 -34.27
CA ASP A 549 5.49 -36.01 -33.87
C ASP A 549 5.41 -35.99 -32.33
N ASP A 550 6.55 -36.07 -31.67
CA ASP A 550 6.65 -35.79 -30.26
C ASP A 550 6.15 -34.35 -30.07
N LYS A 551 4.93 -34.23 -29.60
CA LYS A 551 4.39 -32.91 -29.21
C LYS A 551 5.28 -32.37 -28.14
N ALA A 552 5.94 -31.23 -28.40
CA ALA A 552 6.78 -30.55 -27.43
C ALA A 552 5.98 -30.42 -26.13
N ARG A 553 6.48 -30.99 -25.03
CA ARG A 553 5.92 -30.86 -23.69
C ARG A 553 6.56 -29.65 -23.05
N ILE A 554 5.94 -28.49 -23.24
CA ILE A 554 6.43 -27.26 -22.66
C ILE A 554 5.88 -27.11 -21.26
N VAL A 555 6.75 -26.87 -20.29
CA VAL A 555 6.37 -26.47 -18.93
C VAL A 555 5.75 -25.09 -19.00
N PRO A 556 4.61 -24.83 -18.33
CA PRO A 556 4.01 -23.49 -18.27
C PRO A 556 5.03 -22.44 -17.80
N ARG A 557 4.98 -21.26 -18.38
CA ARG A 557 5.85 -20.16 -17.97
C ARG A 557 5.61 -19.76 -16.51
N THR A 558 6.65 -19.27 -15.87
CA THR A 558 6.50 -18.57 -14.57
C THR A 558 6.00 -17.15 -14.83
N VAL A 559 4.83 -16.82 -14.32
CA VAL A 559 4.25 -15.46 -14.40
C VAL A 559 4.63 -14.72 -13.14
N LEU A 560 5.35 -13.62 -13.28
CA LEU A 560 5.71 -12.73 -12.18
C LEU A 560 4.78 -11.52 -12.16
N SER A 561 4.29 -11.15 -10.99
CA SER A 561 3.68 -9.85 -10.75
C SER A 561 4.72 -8.73 -10.87
N LEU A 562 4.28 -7.47 -10.90
CA LEU A 562 5.22 -6.34 -10.94
C LEU A 562 6.15 -6.35 -9.73
N GLU A 563 5.61 -6.57 -8.54
CA GLU A 563 6.38 -6.66 -7.29
C GLU A 563 7.41 -7.77 -7.35
N GLU A 564 7.01 -8.97 -7.76
CA GLU A 564 7.91 -10.10 -7.89
C GLU A 564 9.01 -9.85 -8.93
N ALA A 565 8.70 -9.20 -10.04
CA ALA A 565 9.70 -8.82 -11.04
C ALA A 565 10.70 -7.79 -10.50
N LEU A 566 10.23 -6.77 -9.76
CA LEU A 566 11.09 -5.77 -9.11
C LEU A 566 12.00 -6.37 -8.06
N GLU A 567 11.51 -7.35 -7.30
CA GLU A 567 12.29 -8.08 -6.30
C GLU A 567 13.26 -9.09 -6.93
N TYR A 568 12.92 -9.62 -8.11
CA TYR A 568 13.68 -10.63 -8.83
C TYR A 568 14.91 -10.08 -9.53
N ILE A 569 14.84 -8.90 -10.18
CA ILE A 569 15.92 -8.33 -10.98
C ILE A 569 17.19 -8.08 -10.17
N LYS A 570 18.35 -8.16 -10.84
CA LYS A 570 19.66 -7.81 -10.31
C LYS A 570 20.01 -6.33 -10.60
N GLU A 571 21.11 -5.84 -10.04
CA GLU A 571 21.59 -4.47 -10.24
C GLU A 571 21.88 -4.11 -11.71
N ASP A 572 22.22 -5.11 -12.53
CA ASP A 572 22.48 -4.98 -13.97
C ASP A 572 21.23 -5.23 -14.84
N GLU A 573 20.06 -5.29 -14.22
CA GLU A 573 18.78 -5.57 -14.87
C GLU A 573 17.77 -4.44 -14.60
N LEU A 574 16.82 -4.29 -15.54
CA LEU A 574 15.68 -3.36 -15.44
C LEU A 574 14.39 -4.11 -15.72
N VAL A 575 13.30 -3.63 -15.16
CA VAL A 575 11.93 -4.00 -15.57
C VAL A 575 11.43 -2.94 -16.54
N GLU A 576 11.13 -3.34 -17.76
CA GLU A 576 10.41 -2.56 -18.75
C GLU A 576 8.92 -2.69 -18.48
N VAL A 577 8.25 -1.56 -18.23
CA VAL A 577 6.82 -1.50 -17.91
C VAL A 577 6.11 -0.73 -19.01
N THR A 578 5.15 -1.38 -19.65
CA THR A 578 4.32 -0.80 -20.72
C THR A 578 2.85 -1.08 -20.42
N PRO A 579 1.89 -0.41 -21.03
CA PRO A 579 0.46 -0.62 -20.78
C PRO A 579 -0.01 -2.08 -20.90
N LYS A 580 0.59 -2.87 -21.79
CA LYS A 580 0.16 -4.24 -22.07
C LYS A 580 1.16 -5.29 -21.62
N SER A 581 2.43 -4.92 -21.47
CA SER A 581 3.51 -5.88 -21.27
C SER A 581 4.42 -5.45 -20.11
N MET A 582 5.00 -6.44 -19.47
CA MET A 582 6.07 -6.27 -18.50
C MET A 582 7.21 -7.23 -18.90
N ARG A 583 8.40 -6.71 -19.09
CA ARG A 583 9.58 -7.47 -19.49
C ARG A 583 10.75 -7.13 -18.60
N MET A 584 11.57 -8.12 -18.30
CA MET A 584 12.86 -7.90 -17.64
C MET A 584 13.96 -7.87 -18.70
N ARG A 585 14.96 -7.02 -18.52
CA ARG A 585 16.06 -6.88 -19.48
C ARG A 585 17.38 -6.56 -18.79
N LYS A 586 18.47 -6.84 -19.47
CA LYS A 586 19.79 -6.33 -19.05
C LYS A 586 19.89 -4.84 -19.39
N ILE A 587 20.61 -4.06 -18.56
CA ILE A 587 20.93 -2.66 -18.84
C ILE A 587 21.71 -2.55 -20.15
N VAL A 588 22.75 -3.36 -20.30
CA VAL A 588 23.51 -3.47 -21.54
C VAL A 588 22.93 -4.62 -22.37
N LEU A 589 22.27 -4.30 -23.48
CA LEU A 589 21.59 -5.31 -24.31
C LEU A 589 22.56 -6.16 -25.12
N ASP A 590 23.67 -5.58 -25.60
CA ASP A 590 24.65 -6.31 -26.42
C ASP A 590 25.45 -7.33 -25.59
N HIS A 591 25.44 -8.57 -26.03
CA HIS A 591 26.10 -9.67 -25.35
C HIS A 591 27.64 -9.53 -25.34
N LEU A 592 28.25 -8.97 -26.40
CA LEU A 592 29.70 -8.81 -26.47
C LEU A 592 30.17 -7.67 -25.56
N GLU A 593 29.37 -6.60 -25.46
CA GLU A 593 29.63 -5.50 -24.53
C GLU A 593 29.55 -5.96 -23.08
N ARG A 594 28.51 -6.74 -22.70
CA ARG A 594 28.44 -7.34 -21.36
C ARG A 594 29.65 -8.20 -21.04
N LYS A 595 30.10 -9.04 -22.00
CA LYS A 595 31.32 -9.84 -21.81
C LYS A 595 32.58 -9.00 -21.63
N ARG A 596 32.68 -7.84 -22.26
CA ARG A 596 33.82 -6.93 -22.10
C ARG A 596 33.77 -6.24 -20.73
N ALA A 597 32.61 -5.78 -20.30
CA ALA A 597 32.41 -5.14 -19.00
C ALA A 597 32.75 -6.09 -17.84
N ASN A 598 32.44 -7.39 -17.95
CA ASN A 598 32.76 -8.38 -16.91
C ASN A 598 34.21 -8.85 -16.91
N LYS A 599 35.06 -8.40 -17.83
CA LYS A 599 36.49 -8.75 -17.91
C LYS A 599 37.42 -7.66 -17.41
N GLY A 600 36.94 -6.45 -17.18
CA GLY A 600 37.66 -5.32 -16.57
C GLY A 600 37.28 -5.18 -15.11
#